data_a6518e3d42c8e43f5a8b2b5bc5b5f274
#
_entry.id   a6518e3d42c8e43f5a8b2b5bc5b5f274
#
_cell.length_a   1.000
_cell.length_b   1.000
_cell.length_c   1.000
_cell.angle_alpha   90.00
_cell.angle_beta   90.00
_cell.angle_gamma   90.00
#
_symmetry.space_group_name_H-M   'P 1'
#
loop_
_entity.id
_entity.type
_entity.pdbx_description
1 polymer ?
#
loop_
_entity_poly.entity_id
_entity_poly.type
_entity_poly.pdbx_seq_one_letter_code
_entity_poly.pdbx_strand_id
1 'polypeptide(L)'
;MSETFFPVLILNARPAAGKSEILHALKTTPVEERIARFHIGPLRILDDFPMIWTWFEEDHLLETVFQQPRLHTTADEYFLTNDLWHLLIERLSLEYEKLQRDAPEDHTVVLEFSRGGEHGGYEAAYKHLSSEILSLAACLYVDVTYEESLHKNRARFNPDRPDSILEHGLPDEKLERLYREDDWSIFSNGDPDYLSIQNLQVPYVNFDNADDVTSNGGEALHQRLEERLGTLWSLWRHRPAV
;
A
#
# COMPACT_ATOMS: atom_id res chain seq x y z
N MET A 1 -14.68 -2.90 -18.73
CA MET A 1 -14.42 -2.71 -17.27
C MET A 1 -15.43 -3.55 -16.53
N SER A 2 -15.00 -4.30 -15.54
CA SER A 2 -15.91 -5.10 -14.70
C SER A 2 -16.91 -4.18 -14.01
N GLU A 3 -18.20 -4.49 -14.10
CA GLU A 3 -19.25 -3.74 -13.37
C GLU A 3 -19.47 -4.27 -11.94
N THR A 4 -18.71 -5.29 -11.52
CA THR A 4 -18.96 -6.05 -10.30
C THR A 4 -17.87 -5.94 -9.24
N PHE A 5 -16.67 -5.46 -9.59
CA PHE A 5 -15.56 -5.29 -8.66
C PHE A 5 -14.60 -4.16 -9.07
N PHE A 6 -13.79 -3.71 -8.13
CA PHE A 6 -12.79 -2.66 -8.38
C PHE A 6 -11.73 -3.12 -9.38
N PRO A 7 -11.44 -2.34 -10.43
CA PRO A 7 -10.29 -2.61 -11.29
C PRO A 7 -8.96 -2.40 -10.54
N VAL A 8 -8.88 -1.32 -9.73
CA VAL A 8 -7.70 -0.97 -8.94
C VAL A 8 -8.12 -0.60 -7.53
N LEU A 9 -7.50 -1.25 -6.54
CA LEU A 9 -7.60 -0.88 -5.13
C LEU A 9 -6.21 -0.45 -4.63
N ILE A 10 -6.09 0.78 -4.18
CA ILE A 10 -4.87 1.25 -3.49
C ILE A 10 -5.04 0.94 -2.01
N LEU A 11 -4.08 0.22 -1.43
CA LEU A 11 -4.04 -0.12 -0.01
C LEU A 11 -2.89 0.59 0.66
N ASN A 12 -3.21 1.64 1.38
CA ASN A 12 -2.25 2.47 2.09
C ASN A 12 -2.36 2.33 3.60
N ALA A 13 -1.24 2.46 4.28
CA ALA A 13 -1.15 2.49 5.74
C ALA A 13 0.28 2.82 6.17
N ARG A 14 0.47 3.11 7.46
CA ARG A 14 1.79 2.97 8.09
C ARG A 14 2.31 1.52 7.99
N PRO A 15 3.63 1.27 8.08
CA PRO A 15 4.16 -0.08 8.27
C PRO A 15 3.47 -0.78 9.45
N ALA A 16 3.33 -2.10 9.35
CA ALA A 16 2.71 -2.94 10.39
C ALA A 16 1.25 -2.57 10.80
N ALA A 17 0.55 -1.77 10.02
CA ALA A 17 -0.81 -1.31 10.35
C ALA A 17 -1.92 -2.35 10.07
N GLY A 18 -1.60 -3.52 9.49
CA GLY A 18 -2.59 -4.56 9.20
C GLY A 18 -2.88 -4.80 7.71
N LYS A 19 -2.10 -4.20 6.78
CA LYS A 19 -2.28 -4.43 5.32
C LYS A 19 -2.14 -5.90 4.94
N SER A 20 -1.12 -6.58 5.45
CA SER A 20 -0.85 -7.98 5.14
C SER A 20 -1.96 -8.91 5.62
N GLU A 21 -2.56 -8.63 6.77
CA GLU A 21 -3.70 -9.35 7.34
C GLU A 21 -4.96 -9.15 6.49
N ILE A 22 -5.22 -7.93 6.03
CA ILE A 22 -6.31 -7.64 5.07
C ILE A 22 -6.09 -8.40 3.77
N LEU A 23 -4.89 -8.34 3.19
CA LEU A 23 -4.57 -9.08 1.98
C LEU A 23 -4.69 -10.60 2.17
N HIS A 24 -4.31 -11.12 3.33
CA HIS A 24 -4.49 -12.53 3.66
C HIS A 24 -5.98 -12.90 3.71
N ALA A 25 -6.81 -12.11 4.39
CA ALA A 25 -8.26 -12.32 4.43
C ALA A 25 -8.87 -12.30 3.03
N LEU A 26 -8.49 -11.33 2.19
CA LEU A 26 -8.96 -11.26 0.80
C LEU A 26 -8.48 -12.46 -0.04
N LYS A 27 -7.23 -12.92 0.11
CA LYS A 27 -6.68 -14.06 -0.63
C LYS A 27 -7.34 -15.39 -0.25
N THR A 28 -7.68 -15.56 1.03
CA THR A 28 -8.25 -16.81 1.56
C THR A 28 -9.76 -16.90 1.38
N THR A 29 -10.46 -15.79 1.13
CA THR A 29 -11.88 -15.78 0.79
C THR A 29 -12.09 -16.27 -0.65
N PRO A 30 -13.01 -17.21 -0.92
CA PRO A 30 -13.36 -17.65 -2.27
C PRO A 30 -13.74 -16.48 -3.18
N VAL A 31 -13.39 -16.56 -4.47
CA VAL A 31 -13.53 -15.42 -5.39
C VAL A 31 -14.99 -14.93 -5.51
N GLU A 32 -15.95 -15.82 -5.56
CA GLU A 32 -17.37 -15.49 -5.68
C GLU A 32 -17.87 -14.75 -4.43
N GLU A 33 -17.48 -15.22 -3.24
CA GLU A 33 -17.80 -14.57 -1.97
C GLU A 33 -17.09 -13.21 -1.86
N ARG A 34 -15.83 -13.14 -2.27
CA ARG A 34 -15.04 -11.92 -2.26
C ARG A 34 -15.63 -10.83 -3.17
N ILE A 35 -16.12 -11.20 -4.36
CA ILE A 35 -16.83 -10.29 -5.25
C ILE A 35 -18.13 -9.82 -4.60
N ALA A 36 -18.90 -10.74 -4.02
CA ALA A 36 -20.21 -10.43 -3.45
C ALA A 36 -20.11 -9.53 -2.22
N ARG A 37 -19.13 -9.76 -1.32
CA ARG A 37 -18.99 -9.02 -0.05
C ARG A 37 -18.09 -7.80 -0.17
N PHE A 38 -16.99 -7.91 -0.91
CA PHE A 38 -15.90 -6.93 -0.87
C PHE A 38 -15.72 -6.18 -2.20
N HIS A 39 -16.44 -6.55 -3.26
CA HIS A 39 -16.24 -6.03 -4.60
C HIS A 39 -14.78 -6.18 -5.10
N ILE A 40 -14.17 -7.31 -4.76
CA ILE A 40 -12.78 -7.65 -5.14
C ILE A 40 -12.78 -8.89 -6.01
N GLY A 41 -12.32 -8.75 -7.25
CA GLY A 41 -12.20 -9.82 -8.23
C GLY A 41 -11.00 -10.75 -8.01
N PRO A 42 -10.60 -11.52 -9.03
CA PRO A 42 -9.31 -12.22 -9.02
C PRO A 42 -8.19 -11.25 -8.72
N LEU A 43 -7.30 -11.59 -7.75
CA LEU A 43 -6.32 -10.65 -7.21
C LEU A 43 -4.99 -10.67 -7.98
N ARG A 44 -4.48 -9.47 -8.26
CA ARG A 44 -3.08 -9.21 -8.59
C ARG A 44 -2.55 -8.16 -7.61
N ILE A 45 -1.39 -8.39 -7.02
CA ILE A 45 -0.81 -7.48 -6.01
C ILE A 45 0.49 -6.94 -6.57
N LEU A 46 0.59 -5.62 -6.57
CA LEU A 46 1.80 -4.86 -6.86
C LEU A 46 2.19 -4.10 -5.59
N ASP A 47 3.36 -4.44 -5.04
CA ASP A 47 3.87 -3.94 -3.78
C ASP A 47 5.26 -3.35 -4.02
N ASP A 48 5.53 -2.18 -3.48
CA ASP A 48 6.84 -1.52 -3.61
C ASP A 48 7.88 -2.09 -2.64
N PHE A 49 7.47 -2.77 -1.57
CA PHE A 49 8.40 -3.28 -0.56
C PHE A 49 9.41 -4.31 -1.09
N PRO A 50 9.03 -5.31 -1.90
CA PRO A 50 10.01 -6.20 -2.53
C PRO A 50 11.03 -5.48 -3.43
N MET A 51 10.63 -4.36 -4.06
CA MET A 51 11.54 -3.55 -4.88
C MET A 51 12.56 -2.81 -4.01
N ILE A 52 12.13 -2.28 -2.85
CA ILE A 52 13.01 -1.65 -1.85
C ILE A 52 14.06 -2.67 -1.39
N TRP A 53 13.62 -3.87 -1.03
CA TRP A 53 14.49 -4.94 -0.55
C TRP A 53 15.52 -5.34 -1.59
N THR A 54 15.11 -5.47 -2.84
CA THR A 54 16.03 -5.77 -3.96
C THR A 54 17.15 -4.72 -4.06
N TRP A 55 16.85 -3.44 -3.89
CA TRP A 55 17.87 -2.38 -3.94
C TRP A 55 18.86 -2.45 -2.77
N PHE A 56 18.39 -2.81 -1.57
CA PHE A 56 19.29 -3.04 -0.42
C PHE A 56 20.25 -4.20 -0.69
N GLU A 57 19.74 -5.31 -1.21
CA GLU A 57 20.52 -6.50 -1.56
C GLU A 57 21.52 -6.22 -2.69
N GLU A 58 21.08 -5.58 -3.77
CA GLU A 58 21.94 -5.22 -4.90
C GLU A 58 23.06 -4.28 -4.47
N ASP A 59 22.77 -3.25 -3.69
CA ASP A 59 23.79 -2.33 -3.17
C ASP A 59 24.76 -3.02 -2.22
N HIS A 60 24.28 -3.96 -1.40
CA HIS A 60 25.15 -4.79 -0.56
C HIS A 60 26.11 -5.65 -1.41
N LEU A 61 25.61 -6.27 -2.48
CA LEU A 61 26.44 -7.05 -3.40
C LEU A 61 27.43 -6.17 -4.18
N LEU A 62 27.03 -5.00 -4.63
CA LEU A 62 27.92 -4.04 -5.27
C LEU A 62 29.11 -3.70 -4.36
N GLU A 63 28.84 -3.38 -3.09
CA GLU A 63 29.86 -3.01 -2.12
C GLU A 63 30.73 -4.19 -1.73
N THR A 64 30.17 -5.34 -1.36
CA THR A 64 30.89 -6.45 -0.75
C THR A 64 31.58 -7.39 -1.77
N VAL A 65 30.93 -7.64 -2.91
CA VAL A 65 31.42 -8.57 -3.92
C VAL A 65 32.21 -7.85 -5.02
N PHE A 66 31.64 -6.75 -5.53
CA PHE A 66 32.23 -6.05 -6.69
C PHE A 66 33.09 -4.86 -6.30
N GLN A 67 33.13 -4.47 -5.00
CA GLN A 67 33.89 -3.32 -4.49
C GLN A 67 33.53 -2.02 -5.25
N GLN A 68 32.26 -1.90 -5.59
CA GLN A 68 31.67 -0.74 -6.25
C GLN A 68 30.86 0.10 -5.26
N PRO A 69 30.66 1.39 -5.53
CA PRO A 69 29.75 2.22 -4.73
C PRO A 69 28.30 1.70 -4.75
N ARG A 70 27.60 1.90 -3.65
CA ARG A 70 26.13 1.76 -3.59
C ARG A 70 25.47 2.74 -4.56
N LEU A 71 24.38 2.34 -5.21
CA LEU A 71 23.68 3.14 -6.22
C LEU A 71 22.39 3.77 -5.70
N HIS A 72 21.72 3.13 -4.74
CA HIS A 72 20.40 3.49 -4.29
C HIS A 72 20.37 3.86 -2.80
N THR A 73 21.18 3.20 -1.99
CA THR A 73 21.07 3.26 -0.53
C THR A 73 22.41 3.52 0.16
N THR A 74 22.33 4.09 1.37
CA THR A 74 23.47 4.14 2.29
C THR A 74 23.74 2.78 2.92
N ALA A 75 24.86 2.63 3.61
CA ALA A 75 25.18 1.41 4.37
C ALA A 75 24.17 1.14 5.50
N ASP A 76 23.49 2.20 6.02
CA ASP A 76 22.43 2.09 7.01
C ASP A 76 21.04 1.90 6.36
N GLU A 77 21.00 1.58 5.05
CA GLU A 77 19.78 1.31 4.28
C GLU A 77 18.77 2.49 4.27
N TYR A 78 19.25 3.72 4.15
CA TYR A 78 18.45 4.87 3.77
C TYR A 78 18.66 5.17 2.30
N PHE A 79 17.65 5.68 1.62
CA PHE A 79 17.83 6.09 0.23
C PHE A 79 18.80 7.27 0.09
N LEU A 80 19.64 7.24 -0.94
CA LEU A 80 20.58 8.32 -1.25
C LEU A 80 19.88 9.62 -1.64
N THR A 81 18.70 9.52 -2.25
CA THR A 81 17.87 10.69 -2.63
C THR A 81 16.39 10.35 -2.43
N ASN A 82 15.58 11.39 -2.19
CA ASN A 82 14.13 11.23 -2.04
C ASN A 82 13.43 10.79 -3.33
N ASP A 83 14.01 11.08 -4.51
CA ASP A 83 13.47 10.68 -5.79
C ASP A 83 13.33 9.15 -5.94
N LEU A 84 14.13 8.39 -5.19
CA LEU A 84 14.02 6.93 -5.19
C LEU A 84 12.69 6.43 -4.62
N TRP A 85 12.10 7.15 -3.65
CA TRP A 85 10.75 6.87 -3.17
C TRP A 85 9.70 7.10 -4.26
N HIS A 86 9.88 8.13 -5.07
CA HIS A 86 9.00 8.43 -6.20
C HIS A 86 9.20 7.44 -7.35
N LEU A 87 10.45 7.05 -7.61
CA LEU A 87 10.76 6.03 -8.61
C LEU A 87 10.08 4.69 -8.32
N LEU A 88 9.90 4.30 -7.03
CA LEU A 88 9.13 3.11 -6.67
C LEU A 88 7.66 3.22 -7.11
N ILE A 89 7.04 4.40 -6.97
CA ILE A 89 5.66 4.62 -7.41
C ILE A 89 5.54 4.59 -8.95
N GLU A 90 6.50 5.20 -9.65
CA GLU A 90 6.57 5.10 -11.12
C GLU A 90 6.75 3.64 -11.59
N ARG A 91 7.53 2.84 -10.83
CA ARG A 91 7.67 1.42 -11.11
C ARG A 91 6.37 0.64 -10.89
N LEU A 92 5.56 0.97 -9.87
CA LEU A 92 4.23 0.36 -9.71
C LEU A 92 3.35 0.65 -10.93
N SER A 93 3.38 1.88 -11.45
CA SER A 93 2.68 2.26 -12.68
C SER A 93 3.17 1.45 -13.89
N LEU A 94 4.48 1.30 -14.05
CA LEU A 94 5.06 0.49 -15.12
C LEU A 94 4.69 -1.00 -15.01
N GLU A 95 4.71 -1.58 -13.80
CA GLU A 95 4.31 -2.98 -13.59
C GLU A 95 2.80 -3.16 -13.84
N TYR A 96 1.97 -2.17 -13.50
CA TYR A 96 0.56 -2.16 -13.85
C TYR A 96 0.36 -2.20 -15.37
N GLU A 97 1.04 -1.33 -16.14
CA GLU A 97 0.97 -1.31 -17.61
C GLU A 97 1.38 -2.67 -18.24
N LYS A 98 2.47 -3.28 -17.73
CA LYS A 98 2.89 -4.61 -18.16
C LYS A 98 1.83 -5.65 -17.89
N LEU A 99 1.24 -5.62 -16.69
CA LEU A 99 0.20 -6.56 -16.30
C LEU A 99 -1.04 -6.42 -17.19
N GLN A 100 -1.49 -5.20 -17.48
CA GLN A 100 -2.64 -4.96 -18.38
C GLN A 100 -2.38 -5.45 -19.80
N ARG A 101 -1.16 -5.28 -20.30
CA ARG A 101 -0.78 -5.75 -21.64
C ARG A 101 -0.68 -7.28 -21.72
N ASP A 102 -0.09 -7.91 -20.70
CA ASP A 102 0.31 -9.32 -20.76
C ASP A 102 -0.77 -10.27 -20.19
N ALA A 103 -1.67 -9.76 -19.35
CA ALA A 103 -2.77 -10.49 -18.73
C ALA A 103 -4.06 -9.65 -18.71
N PRO A 104 -4.71 -9.45 -19.86
CA PRO A 104 -5.86 -8.54 -19.98
C PRO A 104 -7.16 -9.10 -19.35
N GLU A 105 -7.08 -10.15 -18.55
CA GLU A 105 -8.23 -10.73 -17.86
C GLU A 105 -8.80 -9.77 -16.81
N ASP A 106 -10.09 -9.85 -16.58
CA ASP A 106 -10.76 -9.07 -15.53
C ASP A 106 -10.27 -9.49 -14.14
N HIS A 107 -9.55 -8.58 -13.46
CA HIS A 107 -9.01 -8.77 -12.12
C HIS A 107 -8.99 -7.46 -11.34
N THR A 108 -8.87 -7.55 -10.01
CA THR A 108 -8.55 -6.41 -9.15
C THR A 108 -7.04 -6.34 -8.94
N VAL A 109 -6.43 -5.24 -9.35
CA VAL A 109 -5.04 -4.92 -9.00
C VAL A 109 -5.02 -4.20 -7.67
N VAL A 110 -4.35 -4.76 -6.67
CA VAL A 110 -4.08 -4.07 -5.41
C VAL A 110 -2.70 -3.45 -5.49
N LEU A 111 -2.64 -2.12 -5.34
CA LEU A 111 -1.38 -1.38 -5.20
C LEU A 111 -1.11 -1.15 -3.72
N GLU A 112 -0.02 -1.72 -3.19
CA GLU A 112 0.36 -1.59 -1.78
C GLU A 112 1.61 -0.73 -1.64
N PHE A 113 1.52 0.34 -0.83
CA PHE A 113 2.68 1.13 -0.43
C PHE A 113 2.43 1.90 0.87
N SER A 114 3.52 2.30 1.54
CA SER A 114 3.51 3.16 2.73
C SER A 114 4.39 4.37 2.49
N ARG A 115 3.95 5.55 2.96
CA ARG A 115 4.73 6.79 2.87
C ARG A 115 4.67 7.56 4.18
N GLY A 116 5.80 8.17 4.54
CA GLY A 116 5.88 9.08 5.65
C GLY A 116 6.30 10.48 5.21
N GLY A 117 6.25 11.46 6.10
CA GLY A 117 6.44 12.87 5.80
C GLY A 117 7.82 13.21 5.23
N GLU A 118 8.87 12.50 5.62
CA GLU A 118 10.24 12.72 5.10
C GLU A 118 10.35 12.51 3.58
N HIS A 119 9.47 11.67 3.00
CA HIS A 119 9.48 11.36 1.57
C HIS A 119 8.50 12.22 0.76
N GLY A 120 7.96 13.28 1.32
CA GLY A 120 6.91 14.10 0.72
C GLY A 120 5.51 13.53 0.89
N GLY A 121 5.36 12.43 1.63
CA GLY A 121 4.09 11.85 2.03
C GLY A 121 3.32 11.15 0.92
N TYR A 122 2.05 10.91 1.21
CA TYR A 122 1.10 10.34 0.24
C TYR A 122 0.77 11.32 -0.89
N GLU A 123 0.68 12.62 -0.60
CA GLU A 123 0.41 13.63 -1.64
C GLU A 123 1.46 13.58 -2.75
N ALA A 124 2.75 13.50 -2.39
CA ALA A 124 3.81 13.38 -3.38
C ALA A 124 3.75 12.03 -4.10
N ALA A 125 3.55 10.92 -3.39
CA ALA A 125 3.44 9.60 -3.98
C ALA A 125 2.32 9.49 -5.03
N TYR A 126 1.13 10.00 -4.71
CA TYR A 126 -0.01 9.96 -5.64
C TYR A 126 0.21 10.79 -6.91
N LYS A 127 1.05 11.84 -6.87
CA LYS A 127 1.43 12.62 -8.07
C LYS A 127 2.27 11.81 -9.06
N HIS A 128 2.89 10.72 -8.60
CA HIS A 128 3.70 9.80 -9.41
C HIS A 128 2.94 8.55 -9.88
N LEU A 129 1.68 8.37 -9.47
CA LEU A 129 0.82 7.34 -10.06
C LEU A 129 0.35 7.79 -11.45
N SER A 130 0.28 6.84 -12.38
CA SER A 130 -0.22 7.14 -13.72
C SER A 130 -1.70 7.57 -13.68
N SER A 131 -2.08 8.46 -14.61
CA SER A 131 -3.48 8.90 -14.74
C SER A 131 -4.43 7.73 -15.06
N GLU A 132 -3.95 6.69 -15.72
CA GLU A 132 -4.71 5.46 -15.96
C GLU A 132 -5.08 4.77 -14.65
N ILE A 133 -4.09 4.53 -13.76
CA ILE A 133 -4.34 3.98 -12.42
C ILE A 133 -5.31 4.87 -11.65
N LEU A 134 -5.04 6.16 -11.55
CA LEU A 134 -5.88 7.10 -10.78
C LEU A 134 -7.32 7.15 -11.27
N SER A 135 -7.52 7.04 -12.60
CA SER A 135 -8.87 7.02 -13.20
C SER A 135 -9.68 5.79 -12.84
N LEU A 136 -9.05 4.70 -12.46
CA LEU A 136 -9.68 3.41 -12.12
C LEU A 136 -9.67 3.11 -10.62
N ALA A 137 -8.83 3.80 -9.87
CA ALA A 137 -8.55 3.49 -8.47
C ALA A 137 -9.68 3.85 -7.51
N ALA A 138 -9.71 3.07 -6.42
CA ALA A 138 -10.32 3.39 -5.15
C ALA A 138 -9.28 3.17 -4.05
N CYS A 139 -9.29 3.94 -2.95
CA CYS A 139 -8.28 3.85 -1.92
C CYS A 139 -8.89 3.40 -0.58
N LEU A 140 -8.31 2.36 0.00
CA LEU A 140 -8.53 1.94 1.39
C LEU A 140 -7.29 2.34 2.21
N TYR A 141 -7.45 3.27 3.13
CA TYR A 141 -6.41 3.66 4.06
C TYR A 141 -6.64 2.98 5.42
N VAL A 142 -5.68 2.17 5.87
CA VAL A 142 -5.76 1.52 7.20
C VAL A 142 -5.18 2.47 8.23
N ASP A 143 -6.05 2.97 9.08
CA ASP A 143 -5.74 4.00 10.08
C ASP A 143 -5.34 3.36 11.42
N VAL A 144 -4.12 3.66 11.85
CA VAL A 144 -3.57 3.33 13.16
C VAL A 144 -2.69 4.47 13.65
N THR A 145 -2.57 4.63 14.96
CA THR A 145 -1.61 5.57 15.54
C THR A 145 -0.17 5.12 15.27
N TYR A 146 0.78 6.05 15.39
CA TYR A 146 2.21 5.70 15.32
C TYR A 146 2.59 4.69 16.42
N GLU A 147 2.08 4.88 17.62
CA GLU A 147 2.34 4.01 18.77
C GLU A 147 1.88 2.57 18.52
N GLU A 148 0.71 2.41 17.87
CA GLU A 148 0.20 1.08 17.50
C GLU A 148 1.04 0.47 16.39
N SER A 149 1.40 1.24 15.35
CA SER A 149 2.33 0.80 14.31
C SER A 149 3.66 0.34 14.90
N LEU A 150 4.25 1.09 15.84
CA LEU A 150 5.48 0.73 16.52
C LEU A 150 5.34 -0.55 17.35
N HIS A 151 4.23 -0.69 18.09
CA HIS A 151 3.96 -1.89 18.88
C HIS A 151 3.88 -3.14 17.99
N LYS A 152 3.12 -3.07 16.90
CA LYS A 152 2.97 -4.16 15.94
C LYS A 152 4.26 -4.47 15.18
N ASN A 153 5.03 -3.44 14.81
CA ASN A 153 6.33 -3.62 14.18
C ASN A 153 7.30 -4.42 15.05
N ARG A 154 7.34 -4.11 16.36
CA ARG A 154 8.15 -4.87 17.32
C ARG A 154 7.66 -6.31 17.50
N ALA A 155 6.34 -6.52 17.56
CA ALA A 155 5.74 -7.85 17.69
C ALA A 155 5.97 -8.72 16.45
N ARG A 156 6.08 -8.12 15.26
CA ARG A 156 6.32 -8.81 14.00
C ARG A 156 7.76 -9.32 13.85
N PHE A 157 8.72 -8.67 14.48
CA PHE A 157 10.13 -9.01 14.33
C PHE A 157 10.45 -10.40 14.91
N ASN A 158 10.97 -11.28 14.07
CA ASN A 158 11.46 -12.60 14.47
C ASN A 158 12.99 -12.60 14.48
N PRO A 159 13.63 -12.61 15.67
CA PRO A 159 15.09 -12.60 15.77
C PRO A 159 15.78 -13.87 15.19
N ASP A 160 15.02 -14.98 15.05
CA ASP A 160 15.53 -16.22 14.46
C ASP A 160 15.54 -16.16 12.91
N ARG A 161 14.88 -15.15 12.32
CA ARG A 161 14.78 -14.93 10.88
C ARG A 161 14.93 -13.44 10.52
N PRO A 162 16.09 -12.82 10.84
CA PRO A 162 16.28 -11.38 10.67
C PRO A 162 16.13 -10.93 9.20
N ASP A 163 16.45 -11.82 8.24
CA ASP A 163 16.39 -11.53 6.79
C ASP A 163 15.03 -11.91 6.15
N SER A 164 14.03 -12.27 6.95
CA SER A 164 12.70 -12.59 6.43
C SER A 164 11.95 -11.33 6.01
N ILE A 165 11.56 -11.23 4.76
CA ILE A 165 10.72 -10.15 4.26
C ILE A 165 9.36 -10.09 4.98
N LEU A 166 8.83 -11.25 5.39
CA LEU A 166 7.53 -11.36 6.07
C LEU A 166 7.59 -11.07 7.56
N GLU A 167 8.70 -11.44 8.21
CA GLU A 167 8.90 -11.32 9.66
C GLU A 167 9.91 -10.21 10.00
N HIS A 168 10.22 -9.36 9.01
CA HIS A 168 11.12 -8.22 9.16
C HIS A 168 10.41 -7.09 9.90
N GLY A 169 11.05 -6.57 10.94
CA GLY A 169 10.66 -5.36 11.62
C GLY A 169 11.62 -4.24 11.26
N LEU A 170 11.11 -3.05 10.94
CA LEU A 170 11.96 -1.86 10.86
C LEU A 170 12.57 -1.58 12.24
N PRO A 171 13.88 -1.25 12.34
CA PRO A 171 14.43 -0.69 13.57
C PRO A 171 13.60 0.52 14.04
N ASP A 172 13.40 0.64 15.34
CA ASP A 172 12.54 1.68 15.93
C ASP A 172 12.93 3.08 15.46
N GLU A 173 14.24 3.38 15.40
CA GLU A 173 14.76 4.67 14.93
C GLU A 173 14.38 4.94 13.46
N LYS A 174 14.43 3.91 12.60
CA LYS A 174 14.01 4.03 11.20
C LYS A 174 12.51 4.22 11.09
N LEU A 175 11.73 3.46 11.86
CA LEU A 175 10.27 3.61 11.87
C LEU A 175 9.86 5.01 12.34
N GLU A 176 10.50 5.51 13.40
CA GLU A 176 10.26 6.86 13.93
C GLU A 176 10.59 7.92 12.88
N ARG A 177 11.79 7.89 12.33
CA ARG A 177 12.25 8.87 11.35
C ARG A 177 11.40 8.88 10.08
N LEU A 178 11.12 7.69 9.53
CA LEU A 178 10.50 7.58 8.20
C LEU A 178 8.96 7.65 8.25
N TYR A 179 8.31 7.24 9.37
CA TYR A 179 6.86 7.01 9.39
C TYR A 179 6.14 7.56 10.63
N ARG A 180 6.82 8.23 11.58
CA ARG A 180 6.14 8.86 12.72
C ARG A 180 5.14 9.90 12.25
N GLU A 181 5.59 10.76 11.35
CA GLU A 181 4.75 11.74 10.70
C GLU A 181 4.35 11.25 9.31
N ASP A 182 3.07 11.33 8.99
CA ASP A 182 2.56 11.22 7.64
C ASP A 182 1.62 12.40 7.33
N ASP A 183 1.30 12.58 6.08
CA ASP A 183 0.45 13.67 5.60
C ASP A 183 -0.98 13.23 5.30
N TRP A 184 -1.37 11.98 5.62
CA TRP A 184 -2.67 11.44 5.23
C TRP A 184 -3.84 12.33 5.65
N SER A 185 -3.85 12.78 6.92
CA SER A 185 -4.92 13.62 7.45
C SER A 185 -5.00 14.99 6.75
N ILE A 186 -3.89 15.53 6.27
CA ILE A 186 -3.84 16.79 5.51
C ILE A 186 -4.23 16.54 4.06
N PHE A 187 -3.68 15.51 3.44
CA PHE A 187 -3.92 15.14 2.06
C PHE A 187 -5.39 14.77 1.80
N SER A 188 -6.06 14.12 2.74
CA SER A 188 -7.47 13.74 2.65
C SER A 188 -8.46 14.80 3.18
N ASN A 189 -8.00 15.92 3.73
CA ASN A 189 -8.86 16.90 4.41
C ASN A 189 -9.73 17.75 3.45
N GLY A 190 -9.45 17.72 2.16
CA GLY A 190 -10.16 18.58 1.17
C GLY A 190 -11.59 18.15 0.88
N ASP A 191 -11.87 16.85 0.96
CA ASP A 191 -13.17 16.24 0.71
C ASP A 191 -13.27 14.95 1.53
N PRO A 192 -14.43 14.64 2.18
CA PRO A 192 -14.56 13.46 3.02
C PRO A 192 -14.56 12.13 2.25
N ASP A 193 -14.80 12.17 0.94
CA ASP A 193 -15.03 11.00 0.10
C ASP A 193 -14.01 10.85 -1.04
N TYR A 194 -13.37 11.96 -1.45
CA TYR A 194 -12.49 11.97 -2.64
C TYR A 194 -11.16 12.68 -2.41
N LEU A 195 -10.10 12.04 -2.87
CA LEU A 195 -8.78 12.67 -3.03
C LEU A 195 -8.71 13.37 -4.40
N SER A 196 -8.34 14.65 -4.41
CA SER A 196 -8.19 15.42 -5.66
C SER A 196 -6.74 15.35 -6.15
N ILE A 197 -6.47 14.58 -7.22
CA ILE A 197 -5.13 14.33 -7.74
C ILE A 197 -5.13 14.49 -9.26
N GLN A 198 -4.24 15.32 -9.81
CA GLN A 198 -4.11 15.51 -11.27
C GLN A 198 -5.46 15.79 -11.99
N ASN A 199 -6.35 16.54 -11.35
CA ASN A 199 -7.73 16.81 -11.80
C ASN A 199 -8.66 15.57 -11.79
N LEU A 200 -8.25 14.46 -11.18
CA LEU A 200 -9.06 13.27 -10.98
C LEU A 200 -9.57 13.21 -9.55
N GLN A 201 -10.75 12.61 -9.36
CA GLN A 201 -11.36 12.35 -8.05
C GLN A 201 -11.22 10.85 -7.74
N VAL A 202 -10.31 10.52 -6.82
CA VAL A 202 -10.09 9.14 -6.37
C VAL A 202 -10.88 8.92 -5.08
N PRO A 203 -11.91 8.07 -5.07
CA PRO A 203 -12.67 7.79 -3.86
C PRO A 203 -11.80 7.09 -2.81
N TYR A 204 -11.99 7.42 -1.55
CA TYR A 204 -11.28 6.79 -0.45
C TYR A 204 -12.17 6.54 0.76
N VAL A 205 -11.78 5.60 1.60
CA VAL A 205 -12.32 5.40 2.94
C VAL A 205 -11.20 5.06 3.92
N ASN A 206 -11.35 5.50 5.15
CA ASN A 206 -10.49 5.09 6.25
C ASN A 206 -11.02 3.79 6.87
N PHE A 207 -10.14 2.82 7.04
CA PHE A 207 -10.37 1.59 7.78
C PHE A 207 -9.75 1.76 9.17
N ASP A 208 -10.57 2.11 10.15
CA ASP A 208 -10.13 2.23 11.54
C ASP A 208 -9.68 0.86 12.06
N ASN A 209 -8.43 0.77 12.49
CA ASN A 209 -7.83 -0.45 13.07
C ASN A 209 -7.25 -0.20 14.48
N ALA A 210 -7.78 0.79 15.20
CA ALA A 210 -7.33 1.11 16.57
C ALA A 210 -7.61 -0.03 17.58
N ASP A 211 -8.60 -0.88 17.32
CA ASP A 211 -8.94 -2.07 18.11
C ASP A 211 -8.24 -3.34 17.63
N ASP A 212 -7.31 -3.21 16.69
CA ASP A 212 -6.50 -4.30 16.12
C ASP A 212 -7.32 -5.48 15.55
N VAL A 213 -8.44 -5.17 14.93
CA VAL A 213 -9.31 -6.19 14.33
C VAL A 213 -8.59 -7.02 13.26
N THR A 214 -7.56 -6.46 12.62
CA THR A 214 -6.78 -7.16 11.59
C THR A 214 -5.98 -8.33 12.17
N SER A 215 -5.32 -8.18 13.32
CA SER A 215 -4.59 -9.26 13.99
C SER A 215 -5.52 -10.33 14.56
N ASN A 216 -6.71 -9.93 15.04
CA ASN A 216 -7.73 -10.86 15.51
C ASN A 216 -8.36 -11.67 14.37
N GLY A 217 -8.43 -11.09 13.17
CA GLY A 217 -8.96 -11.76 11.97
C GLY A 217 -10.42 -12.18 12.08
N GLY A 218 -10.77 -13.24 11.34
CA GLY A 218 -12.09 -13.88 11.41
C GLY A 218 -13.24 -13.00 10.92
N GLU A 219 -14.46 -13.28 11.41
CA GLU A 219 -15.68 -12.62 10.93
C GLU A 219 -15.72 -11.13 11.28
N ALA A 220 -15.12 -10.70 12.38
CA ALA A 220 -15.08 -9.27 12.74
C ALA A 220 -14.30 -8.44 11.71
N LEU A 221 -13.16 -8.97 11.23
CA LEU A 221 -12.42 -8.35 10.13
C LEU A 221 -13.23 -8.36 8.83
N HIS A 222 -13.86 -9.48 8.49
CA HIS A 222 -14.68 -9.58 7.28
C HIS A 222 -15.86 -8.60 7.29
N GLN A 223 -16.55 -8.44 8.40
CA GLN A 223 -17.66 -7.48 8.53
C GLN A 223 -17.19 -6.04 8.35
N ARG A 224 -16.06 -5.66 8.95
CA ARG A 224 -15.47 -4.32 8.78
C ARG A 224 -15.02 -4.08 7.34
N LEU A 225 -14.38 -5.07 6.71
CA LEU A 225 -14.02 -4.99 5.28
C LEU A 225 -15.25 -4.84 4.40
N GLU A 226 -16.30 -5.62 4.64
CA GLU A 226 -17.55 -5.54 3.88
C GLU A 226 -18.20 -4.16 3.99
N GLU A 227 -18.27 -3.59 5.20
CA GLU A 227 -18.79 -2.25 5.43
C GLU A 227 -17.95 -1.18 4.69
N ARG A 228 -16.62 -1.19 4.88
CA ARG A 228 -15.75 -0.16 4.32
C ARG A 228 -15.62 -0.27 2.80
N LEU A 229 -15.43 -1.47 2.27
CA LEU A 229 -15.35 -1.68 0.82
C LEU A 229 -16.70 -1.49 0.14
N GLY A 230 -17.83 -1.79 0.79
CA GLY A 230 -19.17 -1.48 0.29
C GLY A 230 -19.42 0.04 0.18
N THR A 231 -18.99 0.81 1.19
CA THR A 231 -19.00 2.28 1.14
C THR A 231 -18.13 2.79 0.00
N LEU A 232 -16.89 2.30 -0.06
CA LEU A 232 -15.93 2.68 -1.11
C LEU A 232 -16.44 2.35 -2.51
N TRP A 233 -17.08 1.18 -2.67
CA TRP A 233 -17.71 0.77 -3.93
C TRP A 233 -18.81 1.72 -4.37
N SER A 234 -19.67 2.16 -3.43
CA SER A 234 -20.70 3.15 -3.72
C SER A 234 -20.08 4.47 -4.20
N LEU A 235 -19.05 4.98 -3.54
CA LEU A 235 -18.33 6.18 -3.94
C LEU A 235 -17.71 6.02 -5.33
N TRP A 236 -17.04 4.88 -5.57
CA TRP A 236 -16.39 4.58 -6.85
C TRP A 236 -17.38 4.53 -8.02
N ARG A 237 -18.58 3.96 -7.80
CA ARG A 237 -19.65 3.89 -8.81
C ARG A 237 -20.25 5.25 -9.14
N HIS A 238 -20.29 6.17 -8.17
CA HIS A 238 -20.92 7.49 -8.29
C HIS A 238 -19.90 8.63 -8.40
N ARG A 239 -18.62 8.30 -8.61
CA ARG A 239 -17.58 9.33 -8.74
C ARG A 239 -17.92 10.31 -9.86
N PRO A 240 -17.58 11.62 -9.68
CA PRO A 240 -17.77 12.62 -10.72
C PRO A 240 -17.08 12.20 -12.01
N ALA A 241 -17.76 12.36 -13.14
CA ALA A 241 -17.11 12.20 -14.44
C ALA A 241 -16.06 13.30 -14.62
N VAL A 242 -14.89 12.96 -15.12
CA VAL A 242 -13.80 13.90 -15.46
C VAL A 242 -14.15 14.67 -16.72
#